data_a706441a4ebddcf7e1a3a6966e82584e
#
_entry.id   a706441a4ebddcf7e1a3a6966e82584e
#
_cell.length_a   1.000
_cell.length_b   1.000
_cell.length_c   1.000
_cell.angle_alpha   90.00
_cell.angle_beta   90.00
_cell.angle_gamma   90.00
#
_symmetry.space_group_name_H-M   'P 1'
#
loop_
_entity.id
_entity.type
_entity.pdbx_description
1 polymer ?
#
loop_
_entity_poly.entity_id
_entity_poly.type
_entity_poly.pdbx_seq_one_letter_code
_entity_poly.pdbx_strand_id
1 'polypeptide(L)'
;RQVLIDNMPSQAGLPGYRVLTPFRRDGSERLLLVDRGWVPLGATRQDLPPVMVSAEIRTVSGRLDTLPAPGVRVGDAGVAGDTSWPRVLNFPQQQDIEQVLGASVEARIVLLDPAAPDGYERVWRPAMRFGPERHLAYAIQWFVFGLVALIIFVALSLRRLPGTAPASTDSTFNAP
;
A
#
# COMPACT_ATOMS: atom_id res chain seq x y z
N ARG A 1 -21.94 -5.92 -15.17
CA ARG A 1 -21.46 -6.12 -13.78
C ARG A 1 -20.08 -5.51 -13.65
N GLN A 2 -19.88 -4.67 -12.63
CA GLN A 2 -18.59 -3.98 -12.40
C GLN A 2 -18.22 -4.17 -10.93
N VAL A 3 -16.92 -4.34 -10.66
CA VAL A 3 -16.39 -4.40 -9.29
C VAL A 3 -15.57 -3.13 -9.04
N LEU A 4 -15.86 -2.45 -7.94
CA LEU A 4 -15.14 -1.28 -7.47
C LEU A 4 -14.26 -1.71 -6.28
N ILE A 5 -12.96 -1.50 -6.39
CA ILE A 5 -12.05 -1.71 -5.26
C ILE A 5 -11.96 -0.40 -4.49
N ASP A 6 -12.40 -0.41 -3.23
CA ASP A 6 -12.35 0.74 -2.32
C ASP A 6 -10.92 0.95 -1.76
N ASN A 7 -10.72 2.07 -1.10
CA ASN A 7 -9.45 2.48 -0.49
C ASN A 7 -8.27 2.57 -1.46
N MET A 8 -8.55 2.85 -2.73
CA MET A 8 -7.55 3.11 -3.76
C MET A 8 -7.40 4.62 -3.97
N PRO A 9 -6.40 5.26 -3.36
CA PRO A 9 -6.19 6.69 -3.58
C PRO A 9 -5.67 6.95 -4.99
N SER A 10 -6.05 8.12 -5.54
CA SER A 10 -5.44 8.65 -6.76
C SER A 10 -3.95 8.98 -6.52
N GLN A 11 -3.23 9.37 -7.56
CA GLN A 11 -1.85 9.89 -7.39
C GLN A 11 -1.78 11.16 -6.52
N ALA A 12 -2.83 11.97 -6.53
CA ALA A 12 -2.95 13.13 -5.67
C ALA A 12 -3.39 12.79 -4.23
N GLY A 13 -3.59 11.50 -3.91
CA GLY A 13 -4.03 11.06 -2.58
C GLY A 13 -5.53 11.22 -2.33
N LEU A 14 -6.32 11.54 -3.35
CA LEU A 14 -7.78 11.65 -3.22
C LEU A 14 -8.42 10.27 -3.07
N PRO A 15 -9.46 10.12 -2.22
CA PRO A 15 -10.16 8.86 -2.05
C PRO A 15 -11.00 8.50 -3.29
N GLY A 16 -11.06 7.23 -3.63
CA GLY A 16 -11.82 6.74 -4.78
C GLY A 16 -11.72 5.24 -4.96
N TYR A 17 -12.12 4.80 -6.13
CA TYR A 17 -12.23 3.38 -6.48
C TYR A 17 -11.40 3.04 -7.71
N ARG A 18 -10.87 1.80 -7.73
CA ARG A 18 -10.40 1.17 -8.97
C ARG A 18 -11.54 0.38 -9.59
N VAL A 19 -11.73 0.54 -10.88
CA VAL A 19 -12.85 -0.06 -11.63
C VAL A 19 -12.39 -1.32 -12.34
N LEU A 20 -12.84 -2.47 -11.87
CA LEU A 20 -12.61 -3.76 -12.52
C LEU A 20 -13.83 -4.19 -13.31
N THR A 21 -13.63 -4.46 -14.59
CA THR A 21 -14.66 -4.96 -15.50
C THR A 21 -14.36 -6.40 -15.87
N PRO A 22 -15.27 -7.36 -15.61
CA PRO A 22 -15.13 -8.72 -16.09
C PRO A 22 -15.30 -8.77 -17.61
N PHE A 23 -14.34 -9.39 -18.26
CA PHE A 23 -14.28 -9.55 -19.72
C PHE A 23 -14.25 -11.03 -20.06
N ARG A 24 -15.17 -11.49 -20.92
CA ARG A 24 -15.18 -12.88 -21.40
C ARG A 24 -14.39 -12.96 -22.69
N ARG A 25 -13.33 -13.72 -22.66
CA ARG A 25 -12.50 -14.04 -23.84
C ARG A 25 -13.08 -15.22 -24.61
N ASP A 26 -13.04 -15.16 -25.94
CA ASP A 26 -13.40 -16.30 -26.76
C ASP A 26 -12.56 -17.54 -26.40
N GLY A 27 -13.21 -18.67 -26.27
CA GLY A 27 -12.54 -19.93 -25.91
C GLY A 27 -12.10 -20.07 -24.44
N SER A 28 -12.42 -19.13 -23.55
CA SER A 28 -12.10 -19.20 -22.14
C SER A 28 -13.37 -19.27 -21.28
N GLU A 29 -13.42 -20.21 -20.35
CA GLU A 29 -14.46 -20.27 -19.32
C GLU A 29 -14.22 -19.29 -18.19
N ARG A 30 -12.97 -18.85 -18.00
CA ARG A 30 -12.60 -17.88 -16.98
C ARG A 30 -12.76 -16.46 -17.47
N LEU A 31 -13.23 -15.59 -16.58
CA LEU A 31 -13.31 -14.16 -16.84
C LEU A 31 -11.94 -13.53 -16.63
N LEU A 32 -11.53 -12.68 -17.58
CA LEU A 32 -10.39 -11.80 -17.43
C LEU A 32 -10.85 -10.49 -16.82
N LEU A 33 -10.20 -10.00 -15.78
CA LEU A 33 -10.53 -8.72 -15.19
C LEU A 33 -9.74 -7.62 -15.91
N VAL A 34 -10.44 -6.59 -16.36
CA VAL A 34 -9.85 -5.40 -16.97
C VAL A 34 -9.96 -4.25 -15.98
N ASP A 35 -8.81 -3.75 -15.54
CA ASP A 35 -8.73 -2.56 -14.73
C ASP A 35 -8.82 -1.33 -15.63
N ARG A 36 -9.93 -0.61 -15.53
CA ARG A 36 -10.21 0.58 -16.35
C ARG A 36 -9.69 1.88 -15.76
N GLY A 37 -9.06 1.80 -14.59
CA GLY A 37 -8.50 2.97 -13.92
C GLY A 37 -9.25 3.38 -12.67
N TRP A 38 -8.93 4.56 -12.20
CA TRP A 38 -9.42 5.14 -10.97
C TRP A 38 -10.54 6.15 -11.24
N VAL A 39 -11.54 6.16 -10.35
CA VAL A 39 -12.63 7.14 -10.31
C VAL A 39 -12.74 7.73 -8.91
N PRO A 40 -13.08 9.02 -8.77
CA PRO A 40 -13.27 9.64 -7.47
C PRO A 40 -14.44 9.04 -6.71
N LEU A 41 -14.39 9.15 -5.39
CA LEU A 41 -15.54 8.91 -4.52
C LEU A 41 -16.63 9.95 -4.83
N GLY A 42 -17.90 9.54 -4.79
CA GLY A 42 -19.06 10.45 -4.88
C GLY A 42 -19.15 11.36 -3.65
N ALA A 43 -20.21 12.15 -3.59
CA ALA A 43 -20.49 13.03 -2.45
C ALA A 43 -20.64 12.23 -1.14
N THR A 44 -21.17 11.04 -1.23
CA THR A 44 -21.26 10.06 -0.14
C THR A 44 -20.77 8.69 -0.62
N ARG A 45 -20.52 7.74 0.30
CA ARG A 45 -20.17 6.36 -0.07
C ARG A 45 -21.31 5.58 -0.71
N GLN A 46 -22.55 6.05 -0.59
CA GLN A 46 -23.72 5.49 -1.25
C GLN A 46 -23.86 5.96 -2.71
N ASP A 47 -23.26 7.11 -3.04
CA ASP A 47 -23.31 7.67 -4.40
C ASP A 47 -22.20 7.03 -5.24
N LEU A 48 -22.48 5.84 -5.78
CA LEU A 48 -21.51 5.13 -6.59
C LEU A 48 -21.37 5.79 -7.97
N PRO A 49 -20.14 5.89 -8.49
CA PRO A 49 -19.90 6.50 -9.79
C PRO A 49 -20.53 5.67 -10.92
N PRO A 50 -21.05 6.31 -11.98
CA PRO A 50 -21.62 5.62 -13.14
C PRO A 50 -20.50 4.98 -13.98
N VAL A 51 -20.19 3.72 -13.71
CA VAL A 51 -19.08 2.98 -14.34
C VAL A 51 -19.56 1.96 -15.39
N MET A 52 -20.79 2.06 -15.83
CA MET A 52 -21.37 1.14 -16.82
C MET A 52 -20.58 1.13 -18.13
N VAL A 53 -20.55 -0.03 -18.77
CA VAL A 53 -19.99 -0.23 -20.10
C VAL A 53 -20.96 -1.13 -20.88
N SER A 54 -21.07 -0.93 -22.20
CA SER A 54 -21.88 -1.80 -23.05
C SER A 54 -21.34 -3.23 -23.07
N ALA A 55 -22.24 -4.20 -23.28
CA ALA A 55 -21.88 -5.63 -23.38
C ALA A 55 -21.46 -6.04 -24.82
N GLU A 56 -21.04 -5.10 -25.63
CA GLU A 56 -20.62 -5.34 -27.01
C GLU A 56 -19.26 -6.06 -27.08
N ILE A 57 -19.07 -6.81 -28.15
CA ILE A 57 -17.76 -7.41 -28.47
C ILE A 57 -16.77 -6.30 -28.80
N ARG A 58 -15.65 -6.29 -28.14
CA ARG A 58 -14.61 -5.28 -28.33
C ARG A 58 -13.22 -5.86 -28.07
N THR A 59 -12.24 -5.23 -28.68
CA THR A 59 -10.82 -5.55 -28.40
C THR A 59 -10.34 -4.73 -27.21
N VAL A 60 -9.65 -5.38 -26.27
CA VAL A 60 -9.04 -4.75 -25.11
C VAL A 60 -7.52 -4.85 -25.26
N SER A 61 -6.83 -3.72 -25.20
CA SER A 61 -5.38 -3.63 -25.18
C SER A 61 -4.90 -3.12 -23.83
N GLY A 62 -3.79 -3.68 -23.33
CA GLY A 62 -3.26 -3.27 -22.04
C GLY A 62 -2.09 -4.13 -21.57
N ARG A 63 -1.63 -3.86 -20.36
CA ARG A 63 -0.53 -4.58 -19.71
C ARG A 63 -1.08 -5.60 -18.74
N LEU A 64 -0.55 -6.82 -18.76
CA LEU A 64 -0.86 -7.82 -17.74
C LEU A 64 -0.21 -7.45 -16.40
N ASP A 65 -0.99 -7.58 -15.34
CA ASP A 65 -0.57 -7.34 -13.97
C ASP A 65 -1.29 -8.32 -13.02
N THR A 66 -1.06 -8.18 -11.75
CA THR A 66 -1.77 -8.91 -10.69
C THR A 66 -2.78 -7.99 -9.99
N LEU A 67 -3.76 -8.59 -9.31
CA LEU A 67 -4.64 -7.81 -8.44
C LEU A 67 -3.80 -7.03 -7.43
N PRO A 68 -4.18 -5.77 -7.13
CA PRO A 68 -3.52 -4.99 -6.09
C PRO A 68 -3.54 -5.77 -4.78
N ALA A 69 -2.36 -6.16 -4.31
CA ALA A 69 -2.24 -6.85 -3.02
C ALA A 69 -2.52 -5.86 -1.88
N PRO A 70 -3.41 -6.16 -0.96
CA PRO A 70 -3.55 -5.37 0.26
C PRO A 70 -2.28 -5.50 1.10
N GLY A 71 -1.91 -4.43 1.79
CA GLY A 71 -0.90 -4.53 2.85
C GLY A 71 -1.42 -5.39 3.99
N VAL A 72 -2.03 -4.78 5.00
CA VAL A 72 -2.71 -5.50 6.08
C VAL A 72 -4.22 -5.45 5.82
N ARG A 73 -4.85 -6.61 5.62
CA ARG A 73 -6.31 -6.73 5.51
C ARG A 73 -6.91 -6.70 6.91
N VAL A 74 -7.66 -5.65 7.21
CA VAL A 74 -8.43 -5.54 8.45
C VAL A 74 -9.90 -5.68 8.10
N GLY A 75 -10.52 -6.79 8.48
CA GLY A 75 -11.94 -7.04 8.28
C GLY A 75 -12.28 -7.82 7.00
N ASP A 76 -13.57 -7.86 6.70
CA ASP A 76 -14.16 -8.54 5.54
C ASP A 76 -13.97 -7.72 4.26
N ALA A 77 -13.88 -8.42 3.12
CA ALA A 77 -13.83 -7.80 1.78
C ALA A 77 -15.14 -7.11 1.36
N GLY A 78 -16.21 -7.27 2.13
CA GLY A 78 -17.54 -6.74 1.78
C GLY A 78 -18.31 -7.62 0.79
N VAL A 79 -17.93 -8.88 0.63
CA VAL A 79 -18.58 -9.84 -0.29
C VAL A 79 -20.05 -10.06 0.07
N ALA A 80 -20.37 -10.14 1.37
CA ALA A 80 -21.73 -10.36 1.89
C ALA A 80 -22.61 -9.10 1.91
N GLY A 81 -22.10 -7.95 1.46
CA GLY A 81 -22.82 -6.67 1.48
C GLY A 81 -23.93 -6.59 0.43
N ASP A 82 -24.30 -5.36 0.08
CA ASP A 82 -25.32 -5.05 -0.92
C ASP A 82 -25.10 -5.85 -2.22
N THR A 83 -26.19 -6.41 -2.75
CA THR A 83 -26.17 -7.19 -4.00
C THR A 83 -26.36 -6.35 -5.26
N SER A 84 -26.57 -5.04 -5.13
CA SER A 84 -26.67 -4.11 -6.25
C SER A 84 -25.34 -3.98 -7.01
N TRP A 85 -25.42 -3.54 -8.27
CA TRP A 85 -24.23 -3.28 -9.09
C TRP A 85 -24.08 -1.77 -9.32
N PRO A 86 -22.83 -1.26 -9.30
CA PRO A 86 -21.53 -1.95 -9.13
C PRO A 86 -21.30 -2.44 -7.69
N ARG A 87 -20.56 -3.56 -7.53
CA ARG A 87 -20.19 -4.10 -6.22
C ARG A 87 -18.92 -3.42 -5.70
N VAL A 88 -18.97 -2.97 -4.46
CA VAL A 88 -17.81 -2.36 -3.79
C VAL A 88 -17.13 -3.39 -2.90
N LEU A 89 -15.85 -3.63 -3.10
CA LEU A 89 -15.04 -4.55 -2.31
C LEU A 89 -13.80 -3.86 -1.71
N ASN A 90 -13.50 -4.21 -0.47
CA ASN A 90 -12.30 -3.74 0.22
C ASN A 90 -11.16 -4.73 0.04
N PHE A 91 -10.10 -4.36 -0.68
CA PHE A 91 -8.92 -5.20 -0.89
C PHE A 91 -9.25 -6.67 -1.19
N PRO A 92 -10.05 -6.94 -2.24
CA PRO A 92 -10.50 -8.29 -2.53
C PRO A 92 -9.33 -9.17 -2.97
N GLN A 93 -9.37 -10.43 -2.55
CA GLN A 93 -8.61 -11.50 -3.17
C GLN A 93 -9.35 -12.04 -4.39
N GLN A 94 -8.70 -12.85 -5.20
CA GLN A 94 -9.32 -13.48 -6.37
C GLN A 94 -10.62 -14.21 -6.00
N GLN A 95 -10.59 -14.97 -4.91
CA GLN A 95 -11.76 -15.73 -4.43
C GLN A 95 -12.96 -14.87 -4.08
N ASP A 96 -12.73 -13.69 -3.48
CA ASP A 96 -13.78 -12.73 -3.14
C ASP A 96 -14.49 -12.22 -4.41
N ILE A 97 -13.71 -11.96 -5.46
CA ILE A 97 -14.24 -11.51 -6.75
C ILE A 97 -14.99 -12.64 -7.45
N GLU A 98 -14.47 -13.86 -7.45
CA GLU A 98 -15.12 -15.04 -8.00
C GLU A 98 -16.48 -15.31 -7.32
N GLN A 99 -16.54 -15.16 -6.01
CA GLN A 99 -17.78 -15.29 -5.25
C GLN A 99 -18.81 -14.24 -5.64
N VAL A 100 -18.41 -12.99 -5.78
CA VAL A 100 -19.30 -11.88 -6.17
C VAL A 100 -19.78 -12.02 -7.61
N LEU A 101 -18.90 -12.43 -8.52
CA LEU A 101 -19.24 -12.58 -9.94
C LEU A 101 -20.03 -13.87 -10.22
N GLY A 102 -19.91 -14.88 -9.34
CA GLY A 102 -20.45 -16.24 -9.57
C GLY A 102 -19.73 -16.96 -10.71
N ALA A 103 -18.46 -16.65 -10.96
CA ALA A 103 -17.67 -17.24 -12.04
C ALA A 103 -16.18 -17.17 -11.71
N SER A 104 -15.40 -18.16 -12.18
CA SER A 104 -13.95 -18.17 -12.02
C SER A 104 -13.30 -17.01 -12.80
N VAL A 105 -12.29 -16.37 -12.21
CA VAL A 105 -11.49 -15.34 -12.86
C VAL A 105 -10.05 -15.81 -13.10
N GLU A 106 -9.37 -15.17 -14.02
CA GLU A 106 -7.95 -15.40 -14.25
C GLU A 106 -7.11 -14.78 -13.12
N ALA A 107 -5.96 -15.38 -12.82
CA ALA A 107 -5.06 -14.89 -11.77
C ALA A 107 -4.41 -13.55 -12.11
N ARG A 108 -4.40 -13.19 -13.39
CA ARG A 108 -3.90 -11.91 -13.87
C ARG A 108 -5.04 -11.01 -14.31
N ILE A 109 -4.80 -9.71 -14.19
CA ILE A 109 -5.68 -8.66 -14.69
C ILE A 109 -5.02 -7.94 -15.86
N VAL A 110 -5.79 -7.24 -16.66
CA VAL A 110 -5.27 -6.32 -17.68
C VAL A 110 -5.43 -4.89 -17.17
N LEU A 111 -4.34 -4.18 -17.05
CA LEU A 111 -4.36 -2.73 -16.90
C LEU A 111 -4.62 -2.11 -18.27
N LEU A 112 -5.79 -1.52 -18.44
CA LEU A 112 -6.23 -0.97 -19.73
C LEU A 112 -5.24 0.09 -20.23
N ASP A 113 -4.89 0.03 -21.50
CA ASP A 113 -3.98 1.00 -22.13
C ASP A 113 -4.47 2.43 -21.90
N PRO A 114 -3.60 3.38 -21.50
CA PRO A 114 -3.98 4.78 -21.32
C PRO A 114 -4.66 5.43 -22.52
N ALA A 115 -4.36 4.98 -23.74
CA ALA A 115 -4.97 5.48 -24.98
C ALA A 115 -6.28 4.77 -25.35
N ALA A 116 -6.63 3.65 -24.69
CA ALA A 116 -7.84 2.90 -25.00
C ALA A 116 -9.11 3.67 -24.55
N PRO A 117 -10.25 3.52 -25.28
CA PRO A 117 -11.51 4.11 -24.88
C PRO A 117 -12.05 3.47 -23.60
N ASP A 118 -13.11 4.09 -23.03
CA ASP A 118 -13.84 3.60 -21.87
C ASP A 118 -13.02 3.45 -20.58
N GLY A 119 -11.83 4.07 -20.50
CA GLY A 119 -11.02 4.10 -19.30
C GLY A 119 -11.21 5.39 -18.51
N TYR A 120 -10.79 5.32 -17.26
CA TYR A 120 -10.78 6.42 -16.31
C TYR A 120 -9.37 6.96 -16.08
N GLU A 121 -9.06 7.56 -14.95
CA GLU A 121 -7.70 7.98 -14.65
C GLU A 121 -6.78 6.75 -14.55
N ARG A 122 -5.81 6.63 -15.48
CA ARG A 122 -4.97 5.45 -15.67
C ARG A 122 -3.51 5.81 -15.54
N VAL A 123 -3.06 6.01 -14.35
CA VAL A 123 -1.65 6.23 -14.07
C VAL A 123 -1.07 4.94 -13.48
N TRP A 124 -0.58 4.07 -14.36
CA TRP A 124 -0.03 2.76 -14.03
C TRP A 124 1.40 2.85 -13.51
N ARG A 125 1.68 3.79 -12.64
CA ARG A 125 2.95 3.86 -11.92
C ARG A 125 2.78 3.19 -10.55
N PRO A 126 3.79 2.45 -10.07
CA PRO A 126 3.78 2.03 -8.68
C PRO A 126 3.59 3.28 -7.84
N ALA A 127 2.56 3.30 -7.01
CA ALA A 127 2.45 4.32 -5.99
C ALA A 127 3.61 4.11 -5.02
N MET A 128 4.73 4.75 -5.29
CA MET A 128 5.81 4.84 -4.31
C MET A 128 5.28 5.70 -3.17
N ARG A 129 4.68 5.04 -2.19
CA ARG A 129 4.11 5.66 -1.00
C ARG A 129 5.13 6.51 -0.23
N PHE A 130 6.42 6.21 -0.44
CA PHE A 130 7.53 6.89 0.20
C PHE A 130 8.67 7.06 -0.81
N GLY A 131 8.92 8.30 -1.20
CA GLY A 131 10.08 8.63 -2.02
C GLY A 131 11.40 8.33 -1.28
N PRO A 132 12.51 8.21 -2.01
CA PRO A 132 13.85 7.99 -1.42
C PRO A 132 14.22 9.05 -0.37
N GLU A 133 13.63 10.24 -0.45
CA GLU A 133 13.87 11.32 0.51
C GLU A 133 13.46 10.95 1.94
N ARG A 134 12.39 10.17 2.13
CA ARG A 134 11.99 9.71 3.47
C ARG A 134 12.97 8.71 4.06
N HIS A 135 13.49 7.83 3.24
CA HIS A 135 14.52 6.89 3.69
C HIS A 135 15.80 7.63 4.08
N LEU A 136 16.18 8.65 3.33
CA LEU A 136 17.31 9.51 3.67
C LEU A 136 17.05 10.28 4.98
N ALA A 137 15.86 10.86 5.16
CA ALA A 137 15.50 11.56 6.39
C ALA A 137 15.58 10.63 7.62
N TYR A 138 15.07 9.40 7.53
CA TYR A 138 15.20 8.41 8.60
C TYR A 138 16.64 8.00 8.84
N ALA A 139 17.43 7.81 7.80
CA ALA A 139 18.85 7.50 7.94
C ALA A 139 19.59 8.61 8.70
N ILE A 140 19.41 9.86 8.29
CA ILE A 140 19.99 11.04 8.98
C ILE A 140 19.57 11.05 10.46
N GLN A 141 18.29 10.84 10.75
CA GLN A 141 17.77 10.82 12.12
C GLN A 141 18.48 9.77 12.97
N TRP A 142 18.68 8.56 12.46
CA TRP A 142 19.37 7.49 13.19
C TRP A 142 20.84 7.80 13.40
N PHE A 143 21.53 8.40 12.41
CA PHE A 143 22.91 8.83 12.57
C PHE A 143 23.05 9.93 13.63
N VAL A 144 22.11 10.89 13.67
CA VAL A 144 22.10 11.93 14.71
C VAL A 144 21.91 11.32 16.10
N PHE A 145 20.97 10.38 16.26
CA PHE A 145 20.78 9.69 17.54
C PHE A 145 22.02 8.91 17.96
N GLY A 146 22.67 8.21 17.03
CA GLY A 146 23.93 7.50 17.31
C GLY A 146 25.04 8.45 17.75
N LEU A 147 25.18 9.60 17.09
CA LEU A 147 26.15 10.62 17.46
C LEU A 147 25.90 11.21 18.86
N VAL A 148 24.64 11.54 19.16
CA VAL A 148 24.26 12.03 20.50
C VAL A 148 24.56 10.99 21.58
N ALA A 149 24.22 9.73 21.35
CA ALA A 149 24.54 8.64 22.28
C ALA A 149 26.05 8.49 22.51
N LEU A 150 26.84 8.59 21.45
CA LEU A 150 28.31 8.55 21.53
C LEU A 150 28.86 9.72 22.35
N ILE A 151 28.39 10.94 22.11
CA ILE A 151 28.80 12.12 22.87
C ILE A 151 28.50 11.96 24.36
N ILE A 152 27.30 11.50 24.69
CA ILE A 152 26.89 11.25 26.08
C ILE A 152 27.79 10.16 26.71
N PHE A 153 28.03 9.07 25.99
CA PHE A 153 28.89 8.00 26.45
C PHE A 153 30.31 8.50 26.78
N VAL A 154 30.91 9.23 25.83
CA VAL A 154 32.26 9.81 26.02
C VAL A 154 32.28 10.80 27.19
N ALA A 155 31.31 11.70 27.28
CA ALA A 155 31.21 12.67 28.37
C ALA A 155 31.09 12.01 29.75
N LEU A 156 30.30 10.95 29.86
CA LEU A 156 30.13 10.20 31.10
C LEU A 156 31.36 9.37 31.43
N SER A 157 32.04 8.78 30.44
CA SER A 157 33.27 8.01 30.63
C SER A 157 34.40 8.88 31.11
N LEU A 158 34.55 10.09 30.58
CA LEU A 158 35.58 11.05 31.02
C LEU A 158 35.30 11.56 32.44
N ARG A 159 34.04 11.68 32.86
CA ARG A 159 33.67 12.08 34.23
C ARG A 159 33.95 10.98 35.28
N ARG A 160 34.08 9.70 34.87
CA ARG A 160 34.27 8.54 35.76
C ARG A 160 35.74 8.18 35.99
N LEU A 161 36.71 8.97 35.54
CA LEU A 161 38.12 8.77 35.91
C LEU A 161 38.29 9.38 37.32
N PRO A 162 38.30 8.57 38.42
CA PRO A 162 38.63 9.08 39.72
C PRO A 162 40.12 9.38 39.69
N GLY A 163 40.49 10.60 40.10
CA GLY A 163 41.88 10.93 40.36
C GLY A 163 42.43 9.95 41.38
N THR A 164 43.49 9.25 41.00
CA THR A 164 44.29 8.43 41.92
C THR A 164 44.82 9.33 43.00
N ALA A 165 44.21 9.30 44.20
CA ALA A 165 44.81 9.96 45.36
C ALA A 165 46.12 9.23 45.71
N PRO A 166 47.25 9.94 45.92
CA PRO A 166 48.47 9.31 46.39
C PRO A 166 48.27 8.75 47.79
N ALA A 167 48.63 7.49 47.97
CA ALA A 167 48.67 6.82 49.27
C ALA A 167 49.62 7.59 50.20
N SER A 168 49.08 8.16 51.27
CA SER A 168 49.88 8.69 52.37
C SER A 168 50.43 7.51 53.19
N THR A 169 51.71 7.21 53.02
CA THR A 169 52.47 6.37 53.94
C THR A 169 52.77 7.16 55.18
N ASP A 170 51.93 7.04 56.20
CA ASP A 170 52.21 7.48 57.55
C ASP A 170 52.77 6.29 58.34
N SER A 171 54.12 6.24 58.45
CA SER A 171 54.83 5.27 59.26
C SER A 171 55.31 5.96 60.53
N THR A 172 54.39 6.02 61.51
CA THR A 172 54.82 6.31 62.89
C THR A 172 55.28 5.00 63.55
N PHE A 173 56.59 4.85 63.53
CA PHE A 173 57.31 3.88 64.35
C PHE A 173 57.53 4.53 65.73
N ASN A 174 56.90 3.99 66.77
CA ASN A 174 57.22 4.37 68.15
C ASN A 174 57.71 3.09 68.89
N ALA A 175 58.95 3.11 69.41
CA ALA A 175 59.51 2.10 70.28
C ALA A 175 60.19 2.77 71.49
N PRO A 176 60.45 2.00 72.55
CA PRO A 176 59.99 2.02 73.92
C PRO A 176 60.57 3.05 74.82
#